data_c44b8f602b10c907c527d8f5dc895152
#
_entry.id   c44b8f602b10c907c527d8f5dc895152
#
_cell.length_a   1.000
_cell.length_b   1.000
_cell.length_c   1.000
_cell.angle_alpha   90.00
_cell.angle_beta   90.00
_cell.angle_gamma   90.00
#
_symmetry.space_group_name_H-M   'P 1'
#
loop_
_entity.id
_entity.type
_entity.pdbx_description
1 polymer ?
#
loop_
_entity_poly.entity_id
_entity_poly.type
_entity_poly.pdbx_seq_one_letter_code
_entity_poly.pdbx_strand_id
1 'polypeptide(L)'
;MKNRLLFVIDSLVCGGAEKSLVSLLPLIDYSRYDVDLLMFDRGGEFEQYVPDKVNVIHHDLFGISTIDRINEFIHQSMFSALLRLCPGRHGAENRWRTMHSAVKSMSRNYDVAIAYQQGFPTFFVATKVKAQKKIAWINADVYEAGYDMNYCRQFYEQMDHIVPVSEALRDKLAKCSPWIKEKLTCIYDIVNQDLIRKLAMEPINDMSCNDDALSIVTVGRLATAKNYLLAVDTARVLRDKGVNFKWYFVGEGGTRSAIEKRIAEYDLVEQVILLGMKENPYPYMANADIYVQTSSFEGFGLTIAEAKILHKPIVSTNFDIVYDQIVDGKNGLIAEMTPDSVADRILEMVNDEDLRNRVVGNLMKENNSTMTSEIERFNQLLLS
;
A
#
# COMPACT_ATOMS: atom_id res chain seq x y z
N MET A 1 -13.22 20.44 25.69
CA MET A 1 -13.63 19.11 25.17
C MET A 1 -12.60 18.73 24.12
N LYS A 2 -12.27 17.44 23.99
CA LYS A 2 -11.42 16.99 22.89
C LYS A 2 -12.24 16.97 21.60
N ASN A 3 -11.57 17.21 20.47
CA ASN A 3 -12.17 17.07 19.15
C ASN A 3 -12.32 15.59 18.80
N ARG A 4 -13.42 15.22 18.16
CA ARG A 4 -13.71 13.84 17.75
C ARG A 4 -13.19 13.61 16.35
N LEU A 5 -12.24 12.69 16.23
CA LEU A 5 -11.61 12.30 14.97
C LEU A 5 -12.04 10.88 14.59
N LEU A 6 -12.56 10.72 13.39
CA LEU A 6 -12.92 9.42 12.83
C LEU A 6 -11.96 9.04 11.69
N PHE A 7 -11.37 7.87 11.78
CA PHE A 7 -10.74 7.19 10.63
C PHE A 7 -11.67 6.10 10.11
N VAL A 8 -11.76 5.97 8.81
CA VAL A 8 -12.54 4.92 8.13
C VAL A 8 -11.65 4.21 7.13
N ILE A 9 -11.55 2.90 7.26
CA ILE A 9 -10.79 2.00 6.37
C ILE A 9 -11.58 0.71 6.16
N ASP A 10 -11.31 -0.04 5.08
CA ASP A 10 -12.03 -1.30 4.83
C ASP A 10 -11.72 -2.35 5.90
N SER A 11 -10.44 -2.59 6.20
CA SER A 11 -9.95 -3.55 7.20
C SER A 11 -8.53 -3.19 7.64
N LEU A 12 -7.92 -3.97 8.52
CA LEU A 12 -6.49 -3.91 8.86
C LEU A 12 -5.75 -5.19 8.46
N VAL A 13 -6.15 -5.79 7.34
CA VAL A 13 -5.41 -6.88 6.67
C VAL A 13 -4.13 -6.33 6.05
N CYS A 14 -3.14 -7.19 5.80
CA CYS A 14 -1.82 -6.79 5.31
C CYS A 14 -1.88 -6.00 3.98
N GLY A 15 -1.64 -4.69 4.06
CA GLY A 15 -1.62 -3.75 2.92
C GLY A 15 -0.88 -2.46 3.24
N GLY A 16 -0.64 -1.63 2.22
CA GLY A 16 0.10 -0.36 2.36
C GLY A 16 -0.67 0.70 3.14
N ALA A 17 -1.94 0.93 2.81
CA ALA A 17 -2.79 1.89 3.49
C ALA A 17 -2.96 1.56 4.97
N GLU A 18 -3.11 0.27 5.27
CA GLU A 18 -3.25 -0.29 6.60
C GLU A 18 -1.97 -0.07 7.42
N LYS A 19 -0.80 -0.37 6.85
CA LYS A 19 0.51 -0.09 7.46
C LYS A 19 0.71 1.40 7.74
N SER A 20 0.38 2.26 6.77
CA SER A 20 0.46 3.71 6.92
C SER A 20 -0.43 4.19 8.06
N LEU A 21 -1.68 3.71 8.15
CA LEU A 21 -2.60 4.09 9.22
C LEU A 21 -2.07 3.68 10.60
N VAL A 22 -1.66 2.43 10.78
CA VAL A 22 -1.16 1.97 12.09
C VAL A 22 0.17 2.61 12.48
N SER A 23 0.92 3.14 11.51
CA SER A 23 2.11 3.96 11.77
C SER A 23 1.75 5.39 12.18
N LEU A 24 0.65 5.96 11.64
CA LEU A 24 0.16 7.30 11.98
C LEU A 24 -0.53 7.34 13.34
N LEU A 25 -1.37 6.35 13.67
CA LEU A 25 -2.20 6.35 14.87
C LEU A 25 -1.41 6.60 16.17
N PRO A 26 -0.23 5.99 16.43
CA PRO A 26 0.55 6.27 17.65
C PRO A 26 1.05 7.71 17.77
N LEU A 27 1.09 8.46 16.67
CA LEU A 27 1.65 9.82 16.58
C LEU A 27 0.60 10.91 16.77
N ILE A 28 -0.68 10.52 16.91
CA ILE A 28 -1.79 11.47 17.16
C ILE A 28 -1.71 12.01 18.59
N ASP A 29 -1.98 13.30 18.74
CA ASP A 29 -2.07 13.93 20.05
C ASP A 29 -3.41 13.59 20.75
N TYR A 30 -3.42 12.50 21.50
CA TYR A 30 -4.58 12.05 22.26
C TYR A 30 -4.99 12.97 23.43
N SER A 31 -4.22 14.02 23.74
CA SER A 31 -4.65 15.05 24.66
C SER A 31 -5.70 15.96 24.03
N ARG A 32 -5.66 16.11 22.70
CA ARG A 32 -6.53 16.99 21.89
C ARG A 32 -7.65 16.26 21.19
N TYR A 33 -7.45 14.95 20.85
CA TYR A 33 -8.37 14.18 20.04
C TYR A 33 -8.88 12.94 20.75
N ASP A 34 -10.20 12.69 20.64
CA ASP A 34 -10.81 11.38 20.87
C ASP A 34 -10.93 10.69 19.51
N VAL A 35 -10.27 9.55 19.36
CA VAL A 35 -10.10 8.89 18.07
C VAL A 35 -10.95 7.64 17.98
N ASP A 36 -11.84 7.60 16.99
CA ASP A 36 -12.57 6.40 16.55
C ASP A 36 -11.94 5.86 15.27
N LEU A 37 -11.75 4.55 15.18
CA LEU A 37 -11.36 3.83 13.97
C LEU A 37 -12.49 2.91 13.56
N LEU A 38 -13.12 3.20 12.41
CA LEU A 38 -14.19 2.40 11.85
C LEU A 38 -13.66 1.49 10.77
N MET A 39 -13.95 0.19 10.89
CA MET A 39 -13.64 -0.84 9.90
C MET A 39 -14.92 -1.56 9.46
N PHE A 40 -14.99 -1.94 8.18
CA PHE A 40 -16.12 -2.69 7.64
C PHE A 40 -15.93 -4.19 7.80
N ASP A 41 -14.70 -4.68 7.63
CA ASP A 41 -14.36 -6.08 7.83
C ASP A 41 -13.63 -6.25 9.18
N ARG A 42 -13.88 -7.36 9.85
CA ARG A 42 -13.28 -7.71 11.14
C ARG A 42 -12.03 -8.52 10.94
N GLY A 43 -11.07 -8.35 11.82
CA GLY A 43 -9.79 -9.04 11.79
C GLY A 43 -8.81 -8.37 10.86
N GLY A 44 -7.58 -8.71 11.02
CA GLY A 44 -6.46 -8.22 10.22
C GLY A 44 -5.18 -8.21 11.06
N GLU A 45 -4.08 -8.55 10.42
CA GLU A 45 -2.78 -8.72 11.06
C GLU A 45 -2.31 -7.43 11.75
N PHE A 46 -2.80 -6.28 11.29
CA PHE A 46 -2.40 -4.98 11.84
C PHE A 46 -3.28 -4.46 12.97
N GLU A 47 -4.39 -5.12 13.33
CA GLU A 47 -5.21 -4.70 14.49
C GLU A 47 -4.40 -4.68 15.79
N GLN A 48 -3.45 -5.59 15.97
CA GLN A 48 -2.56 -5.64 17.15
C GLN A 48 -1.67 -4.40 17.33
N TYR A 49 -1.49 -3.58 16.29
CA TYR A 49 -0.70 -2.34 16.34
C TYR A 49 -1.54 -1.09 16.56
N VAL A 50 -2.87 -1.23 16.66
CA VAL A 50 -3.75 -0.11 16.98
C VAL A 50 -3.55 0.27 18.46
N PRO A 51 -3.27 1.55 18.78
CA PRO A 51 -3.10 1.97 20.16
C PRO A 51 -4.37 1.77 20.99
N ASP A 52 -4.24 1.37 22.27
CA ASP A 52 -5.36 1.19 23.22
C ASP A 52 -6.24 2.46 23.41
N LYS A 53 -5.71 3.62 23.04
CA LYS A 53 -6.42 4.91 23.11
C LYS A 53 -7.40 5.12 21.95
N VAL A 54 -7.35 4.28 20.94
CA VAL A 54 -8.25 4.32 19.77
C VAL A 54 -9.47 3.45 20.06
N ASN A 55 -10.66 4.03 19.90
CA ASN A 55 -11.89 3.26 19.98
C ASN A 55 -12.20 2.61 18.66
N VAL A 56 -12.02 1.28 18.56
CA VAL A 56 -12.28 0.51 17.34
C VAL A 56 -13.76 0.21 17.19
N ILE A 57 -14.34 0.58 16.06
CA ILE A 57 -15.73 0.39 15.70
C ILE A 57 -15.81 -0.55 14.48
N HIS A 58 -16.45 -1.70 14.67
CA HIS A 58 -16.84 -2.56 13.54
C HIS A 58 -18.25 -2.19 13.10
N HIS A 59 -18.37 -1.64 11.90
CA HIS A 59 -19.67 -1.18 11.40
C HIS A 59 -20.43 -2.32 10.73
N ASP A 60 -21.54 -2.73 11.36
CA ASP A 60 -22.49 -3.65 10.72
C ASP A 60 -23.23 -2.89 9.62
N LEU A 61 -22.74 -3.06 8.38
CA LEU A 61 -23.22 -2.32 7.18
C LEU A 61 -24.74 -2.36 7.03
N PHE A 62 -25.35 -3.50 7.33
CA PHE A 62 -26.78 -3.75 7.13
C PHE A 62 -27.58 -3.78 8.42
N GLY A 63 -26.95 -3.96 9.59
CA GLY A 63 -27.60 -4.15 10.89
C GLY A 63 -27.82 -5.62 11.27
N ILE A 64 -28.49 -5.86 12.42
CA ILE A 64 -28.50 -7.18 13.09
C ILE A 64 -29.85 -7.91 12.93
N SER A 65 -30.90 -7.26 12.43
CA SER A 65 -32.25 -7.84 12.32
C SER A 65 -32.32 -8.91 11.19
N THR A 66 -33.35 -9.75 11.26
CA THR A 66 -33.62 -10.76 10.20
C THR A 66 -33.86 -10.10 8.84
N ILE A 67 -34.50 -8.93 8.83
CA ILE A 67 -34.73 -8.16 7.62
C ILE A 67 -33.39 -7.63 7.07
N ASP A 68 -32.49 -7.18 7.93
CA ASP A 68 -31.16 -6.72 7.56
C ASP A 68 -30.35 -7.84 6.87
N ARG A 69 -30.41 -9.07 7.38
CA ARG A 69 -29.75 -10.24 6.77
C ARG A 69 -30.32 -10.61 5.40
N ILE A 70 -31.63 -10.50 5.22
CA ILE A 70 -32.26 -10.69 3.89
C ILE A 70 -31.80 -9.63 2.91
N ASN A 71 -31.77 -8.37 3.34
CA ASN A 71 -31.26 -7.26 2.55
C ASN A 71 -29.78 -7.49 2.17
N GLU A 72 -28.95 -7.90 3.12
CA GLU A 72 -27.56 -8.24 2.89
C GLU A 72 -27.42 -9.30 1.80
N PHE A 73 -28.15 -10.40 1.89
CA PHE A 73 -28.12 -11.46 0.88
C PHE A 73 -28.52 -10.97 -0.52
N ILE A 74 -29.56 -10.13 -0.62
CA ILE A 74 -30.02 -9.54 -1.88
C ILE A 74 -28.90 -8.66 -2.46
N HIS A 75 -28.31 -7.77 -1.66
CA HIS A 75 -27.28 -6.85 -2.11
C HIS A 75 -25.97 -7.56 -2.48
N GLN A 76 -25.58 -8.60 -1.76
CA GLN A 76 -24.44 -9.44 -2.12
C GLN A 76 -24.68 -10.18 -3.44
N SER A 77 -25.89 -10.69 -3.65
CA SER A 77 -26.28 -11.34 -4.92
C SER A 77 -26.25 -10.34 -6.10
N MET A 78 -26.74 -9.13 -5.89
CA MET A 78 -26.68 -8.05 -6.89
C MET A 78 -25.24 -7.64 -7.18
N PHE A 79 -24.39 -7.54 -6.15
CA PHE A 79 -22.96 -7.25 -6.30
C PHE A 79 -22.26 -8.31 -7.14
N SER A 80 -22.50 -9.60 -6.83
CA SER A 80 -21.94 -10.73 -7.58
C SER A 80 -22.39 -10.75 -9.04
N ALA A 81 -23.66 -10.40 -9.30
CA ALA A 81 -24.18 -10.25 -10.66
C ALA A 81 -23.52 -9.07 -11.40
N LEU A 82 -23.37 -7.94 -10.73
CA LEU A 82 -22.76 -6.73 -11.31
C LEU A 82 -21.29 -6.92 -11.66
N LEU A 83 -20.53 -7.64 -10.85
CA LEU A 83 -19.14 -8.02 -11.16
C LEU A 83 -19.02 -8.83 -12.45
N ARG A 84 -20.01 -9.73 -12.72
CA ARG A 84 -20.04 -10.52 -13.94
C ARG A 84 -20.47 -9.71 -15.17
N LEU A 85 -21.42 -8.77 -14.99
CA LEU A 85 -22.00 -7.99 -16.08
C LEU A 85 -21.14 -6.77 -16.44
N CYS A 86 -20.36 -6.24 -15.51
CA CYS A 86 -19.51 -5.05 -15.69
C CYS A 86 -18.07 -5.33 -15.27
N PRO A 87 -17.34 -6.21 -15.96
CA PRO A 87 -15.99 -6.63 -15.56
C PRO A 87 -14.94 -5.51 -15.62
N GLY A 88 -15.25 -4.38 -16.30
CA GLY A 88 -14.34 -3.23 -16.42
C GLY A 88 -14.49 -2.18 -15.31
N ARG A 89 -15.40 -2.36 -14.35
CA ARG A 89 -15.58 -1.41 -13.23
C ARG A 89 -14.83 -1.87 -12.00
N HIS A 90 -14.28 -0.91 -11.25
CA HIS A 90 -13.63 -1.20 -9.98
C HIS A 90 -14.61 -1.83 -8.96
N GLY A 91 -14.14 -2.85 -8.23
CA GLY A 91 -14.97 -3.61 -7.30
C GLY A 91 -15.62 -2.76 -6.19
N ALA A 92 -14.89 -1.77 -5.65
CA ALA A 92 -15.41 -0.87 -4.62
C ALA A 92 -16.60 -0.01 -5.13
N GLU A 93 -16.57 0.44 -6.40
CA GLU A 93 -17.69 1.15 -6.98
C GLU A 93 -18.91 0.26 -7.16
N ASN A 94 -18.71 -0.95 -7.66
CA ASN A 94 -19.79 -1.92 -7.80
C ASN A 94 -20.42 -2.26 -6.45
N ARG A 95 -19.58 -2.46 -5.42
CA ARG A 95 -20.04 -2.69 -4.04
C ARG A 95 -20.88 -1.52 -3.53
N TRP A 96 -20.42 -0.28 -3.72
CA TRP A 96 -21.17 0.90 -3.30
C TRP A 96 -22.47 1.08 -4.05
N ARG A 97 -22.47 0.95 -5.38
CA ARG A 97 -23.69 1.07 -6.22
C ARG A 97 -24.78 0.10 -5.79
N THR A 98 -24.44 -1.09 -5.37
CA THR A 98 -25.39 -2.11 -4.93
C THR A 98 -25.83 -1.97 -3.48
N MET A 99 -24.94 -1.47 -2.59
CA MET A 99 -25.16 -1.54 -1.14
C MET A 99 -25.52 -0.19 -0.50
N HIS A 100 -25.26 0.94 -1.14
CA HIS A 100 -25.36 2.27 -0.51
C HIS A 100 -26.71 2.59 0.13
N SER A 101 -27.82 2.09 -0.45
CA SER A 101 -29.16 2.33 0.09
C SER A 101 -29.42 1.59 1.41
N ALA A 102 -28.82 0.41 1.58
CA ALA A 102 -28.96 -0.41 2.76
C ALA A 102 -27.91 -0.09 3.84
N VAL A 103 -26.80 0.54 3.46
CA VAL A 103 -25.73 0.93 4.40
C VAL A 103 -26.24 2.00 5.35
N LYS A 104 -26.18 1.72 6.66
CA LYS A 104 -26.63 2.63 7.73
C LYS A 104 -25.66 3.80 7.89
N SER A 105 -26.21 4.97 8.19
CA SER A 105 -25.41 6.16 8.51
C SER A 105 -24.91 6.09 9.96
N MET A 106 -23.78 6.74 10.22
CA MET A 106 -23.28 6.94 11.59
C MET A 106 -24.24 7.84 12.37
N SER A 107 -24.54 7.43 13.59
CA SER A 107 -25.36 8.23 14.51
C SER A 107 -24.55 9.33 15.21
N ARG A 108 -23.24 9.10 15.40
CA ARG A 108 -22.32 10.03 16.07
C ARG A 108 -21.85 11.12 15.09
N ASN A 109 -21.73 12.36 15.61
CA ASN A 109 -21.15 13.48 14.88
C ASN A 109 -19.66 13.61 15.22
N TYR A 110 -18.84 14.02 14.23
CA TYR A 110 -17.41 14.18 14.33
C TYR A 110 -16.99 15.62 14.00
N ASP A 111 -15.85 16.06 14.55
CA ASP A 111 -15.23 17.31 14.12
C ASP A 111 -14.49 17.08 12.82
N VAL A 112 -13.75 15.97 12.71
CA VAL A 112 -13.06 15.55 11.48
C VAL A 112 -13.35 14.08 11.19
N ALA A 113 -13.66 13.76 9.93
CA ALA A 113 -13.79 12.40 9.44
C ALA A 113 -12.84 12.17 8.23
N ILE A 114 -12.00 11.15 8.34
CA ILE A 114 -10.98 10.79 7.37
C ILE A 114 -11.31 9.45 6.76
N ALA A 115 -11.60 9.43 5.46
CA ALA A 115 -11.59 8.20 4.68
C ALA A 115 -10.13 7.87 4.35
N TYR A 116 -9.52 6.95 5.10
CA TYR A 116 -8.08 6.66 4.98
C TYR A 116 -7.75 5.75 3.78
N GLN A 117 -8.74 5.50 2.94
CA GLN A 117 -8.61 4.71 1.71
C GLN A 117 -9.61 5.21 0.67
N GLN A 118 -9.19 5.20 -0.61
CA GLN A 118 -10.10 5.47 -1.72
C GLN A 118 -11.15 4.37 -1.88
N GLY A 119 -12.25 4.69 -2.55
CA GLY A 119 -13.34 3.75 -2.83
C GLY A 119 -14.39 3.71 -1.73
N PHE A 120 -14.71 2.54 -1.18
CA PHE A 120 -15.83 2.37 -0.26
C PHE A 120 -15.73 3.25 0.99
N PRO A 121 -14.57 3.38 1.68
CA PRO A 121 -14.39 4.32 2.79
C PRO A 121 -14.68 5.77 2.39
N THR A 122 -14.20 6.21 1.22
CA THR A 122 -14.47 7.57 0.70
C THR A 122 -15.95 7.80 0.46
N PHE A 123 -16.64 6.85 -0.18
CA PHE A 123 -18.07 6.96 -0.46
C PHE A 123 -18.91 6.98 0.83
N PHE A 124 -18.50 6.17 1.81
CA PHE A 124 -19.14 6.12 3.13
C PHE A 124 -18.98 7.43 3.90
N VAL A 125 -17.76 7.96 4.01
CA VAL A 125 -17.50 9.24 4.69
C VAL A 125 -18.27 10.37 4.03
N ALA A 126 -18.28 10.41 2.69
CA ALA A 126 -19.02 11.43 1.95
C ALA A 126 -20.49 11.46 2.33
N THR A 127 -21.16 10.30 2.40
CA THR A 127 -22.62 10.22 2.39
C THR A 127 -23.24 9.73 3.69
N LYS A 128 -22.50 8.99 4.53
CA LYS A 128 -23.04 8.32 5.73
C LYS A 128 -22.47 8.85 7.05
N VAL A 129 -21.48 9.74 7.01
CA VAL A 129 -20.86 10.36 8.17
C VAL A 129 -21.21 11.83 8.25
N LYS A 130 -21.61 12.29 9.44
CA LYS A 130 -21.77 13.70 9.77
C LYS A 130 -20.49 14.21 10.41
N ALA A 131 -19.78 15.11 9.76
CA ALA A 131 -18.55 15.73 10.25
C ALA A 131 -18.50 17.21 9.84
N GLN A 132 -17.81 18.03 10.62
CA GLN A 132 -17.57 19.44 10.27
C GLN A 132 -16.54 19.54 9.13
N LYS A 133 -15.54 18.63 9.12
CA LYS A 133 -14.53 18.50 8.08
C LYS A 133 -14.44 17.06 7.61
N LYS A 134 -14.39 16.85 6.28
CA LYS A 134 -14.21 15.53 5.65
C LYS A 134 -12.97 15.50 4.79
N ILE A 135 -12.15 14.48 4.97
CA ILE A 135 -10.87 14.30 4.29
C ILE A 135 -10.86 12.93 3.59
N ALA A 136 -10.42 12.89 2.34
CA ALA A 136 -10.23 11.64 1.60
C ALA A 136 -8.76 11.37 1.34
N TRP A 137 -8.27 10.19 1.73
CA TRP A 137 -6.93 9.68 1.42
C TRP A 137 -6.94 8.89 0.11
N ILE A 138 -5.91 9.07 -0.72
CA ILE A 138 -5.72 8.33 -1.98
C ILE A 138 -4.35 7.65 -1.92
N ASN A 139 -4.38 6.33 -1.65
CA ASN A 139 -3.18 5.51 -1.42
C ASN A 139 -2.69 4.78 -2.67
N ALA A 140 -3.39 4.89 -3.80
CA ALA A 140 -3.01 4.26 -5.06
C ALA A 140 -3.44 5.12 -6.24
N ASP A 141 -2.83 4.91 -7.40
CA ASP A 141 -3.25 5.55 -8.65
C ASP A 141 -4.65 5.07 -9.02
N VAL A 142 -5.63 5.95 -8.83
CA VAL A 142 -7.06 5.65 -9.08
C VAL A 142 -7.37 5.39 -10.54
N TYR A 143 -6.61 5.96 -11.47
CA TYR A 143 -6.80 5.76 -12.91
C TYR A 143 -6.29 4.39 -13.34
N GLU A 144 -5.06 4.03 -12.91
CA GLU A 144 -4.48 2.71 -13.18
C GLU A 144 -5.23 1.58 -12.45
N ALA A 145 -5.78 1.89 -11.27
CA ALA A 145 -6.65 0.97 -10.54
C ALA A 145 -8.04 0.78 -11.18
N GLY A 146 -8.39 1.60 -12.18
CA GLY A 146 -9.64 1.47 -12.95
C GLY A 146 -10.86 2.09 -12.28
N TYR A 147 -10.69 3.12 -11.45
CA TYR A 147 -11.81 3.90 -10.92
C TYR A 147 -12.41 4.82 -12.01
N ASP A 148 -13.73 4.89 -12.06
CA ASP A 148 -14.46 5.88 -12.85
C ASP A 148 -14.51 7.21 -12.08
N MET A 149 -13.57 8.11 -12.37
CA MET A 149 -13.48 9.39 -11.67
C MET A 149 -14.68 10.32 -11.95
N ASN A 150 -15.42 10.13 -13.04
CA ASN A 150 -16.68 10.84 -13.26
C ASN A 150 -17.74 10.38 -12.26
N TYR A 151 -17.81 9.08 -12.00
CA TYR A 151 -18.69 8.56 -10.95
C TYR A 151 -18.21 8.98 -9.54
N CYS A 152 -16.92 8.92 -9.28
CA CYS A 152 -16.33 9.26 -7.98
C CYS A 152 -16.46 10.75 -7.65
N ARG A 153 -16.61 11.62 -8.66
CA ARG A 153 -16.70 13.08 -8.52
C ARG A 153 -17.69 13.52 -7.44
N GLN A 154 -18.91 12.96 -7.43
CA GLN A 154 -19.96 13.31 -6.49
C GLN A 154 -19.58 13.10 -5.01
N PHE A 155 -18.63 12.21 -4.74
CA PHE A 155 -18.14 11.93 -3.39
C PHE A 155 -16.95 12.82 -3.02
N TYR A 156 -15.98 12.99 -3.93
CA TYR A 156 -14.83 13.86 -3.70
C TYR A 156 -15.21 15.35 -3.63
N GLU A 157 -16.29 15.77 -4.29
CA GLU A 157 -16.82 17.13 -4.16
C GLU A 157 -17.31 17.44 -2.74
N GLN A 158 -17.70 16.43 -1.96
CA GLN A 158 -18.13 16.56 -0.57
C GLN A 158 -16.97 16.54 0.44
N MET A 159 -15.73 16.32 -0.01
CA MET A 159 -14.55 16.40 0.83
C MET A 159 -14.01 17.83 0.87
N ASP A 160 -13.52 18.24 2.04
CA ASP A 160 -12.84 19.53 2.21
C ASP A 160 -11.39 19.44 1.70
N HIS A 161 -10.73 18.29 1.97
CA HIS A 161 -9.38 18.00 1.50
C HIS A 161 -9.29 16.60 0.89
N ILE A 162 -8.37 16.46 -0.07
CA ILE A 162 -8.03 15.19 -0.70
C ILE A 162 -6.51 15.01 -0.59
N VAL A 163 -6.08 13.92 0.01
CA VAL A 163 -4.69 13.67 0.37
C VAL A 163 -4.11 12.53 -0.49
N PRO A 164 -3.46 12.83 -1.62
CA PRO A 164 -2.61 11.86 -2.30
C PRO A 164 -1.33 11.61 -1.51
N VAL A 165 -0.83 10.36 -1.55
CA VAL A 165 0.34 9.92 -0.79
C VAL A 165 1.68 10.16 -1.48
N SER A 166 1.69 10.89 -2.60
CA SER A 166 2.90 11.30 -3.32
C SER A 166 2.66 12.54 -4.17
N GLU A 167 3.73 13.30 -4.45
CA GLU A 167 3.66 14.48 -5.30
C GLU A 167 3.30 14.10 -6.76
N ALA A 168 3.86 13.00 -7.27
CA ALA A 168 3.55 12.52 -8.61
C ALA A 168 2.06 12.15 -8.74
N LEU A 169 1.47 11.50 -7.72
CA LEU A 169 0.03 11.20 -7.68
C LEU A 169 -0.80 12.49 -7.59
N ARG A 170 -0.36 13.46 -6.78
CA ARG A 170 -1.01 14.80 -6.70
C ARG A 170 -1.06 15.46 -8.07
N ASP A 171 0.07 15.49 -8.78
CA ASP A 171 0.16 16.14 -10.08
C ASP A 171 -0.66 15.43 -11.16
N LYS A 172 -0.67 14.09 -11.14
CA LYS A 172 -1.54 13.28 -12.00
C LYS A 172 -3.02 13.57 -11.72
N LEU A 173 -3.44 13.62 -10.46
CA LEU A 173 -4.81 13.96 -10.06
C LEU A 173 -5.19 15.37 -10.48
N ALA A 174 -4.31 16.36 -10.25
CA ALA A 174 -4.55 17.76 -10.65
C ALA A 174 -4.70 17.92 -12.17
N LYS A 175 -3.95 17.14 -12.95
CA LYS A 175 -4.00 17.11 -14.41
C LYS A 175 -5.24 16.42 -14.95
N CYS A 176 -5.53 15.22 -14.46
CA CYS A 176 -6.60 14.37 -14.99
C CYS A 176 -7.97 14.69 -14.40
N SER A 177 -8.02 15.28 -13.21
CA SER A 177 -9.25 15.70 -12.51
C SER A 177 -9.12 17.14 -11.99
N PRO A 178 -9.09 18.18 -12.86
CA PRO A 178 -8.86 19.58 -12.45
C PRO A 178 -9.85 20.11 -11.41
N TRP A 179 -11.03 19.52 -11.33
CA TRP A 179 -12.10 19.90 -10.41
C TRP A 179 -11.79 19.61 -8.91
N ILE A 180 -10.75 18.80 -8.60
CA ILE A 180 -10.29 18.58 -7.21
C ILE A 180 -9.00 19.33 -6.89
N LYS A 181 -8.39 20.03 -7.86
CA LYS A 181 -7.04 20.60 -7.74
C LYS A 181 -6.84 21.43 -6.47
N GLU A 182 -7.80 22.30 -6.16
CA GLU A 182 -7.72 23.21 -5.00
C GLU A 182 -7.86 22.49 -3.63
N LYS A 183 -8.30 21.23 -3.64
CA LYS A 183 -8.46 20.40 -2.44
C LYS A 183 -7.26 19.48 -2.18
N LEU A 184 -6.32 19.39 -3.13
CA LEU A 184 -5.20 18.46 -3.05
C LEU A 184 -4.12 18.97 -2.08
N THR A 185 -3.79 18.14 -1.10
CA THR A 185 -2.67 18.34 -0.16
C THR A 185 -1.89 17.05 -0.09
N CYS A 186 -0.66 17.01 -0.59
CA CYS A 186 0.19 15.82 -0.53
C CYS A 186 0.70 15.60 0.90
N ILE A 187 0.49 14.38 1.42
CA ILE A 187 1.10 13.89 2.65
C ILE A 187 1.61 12.49 2.34
N TYR A 188 2.92 12.28 2.42
CA TYR A 188 3.53 10.99 2.21
C TYR A 188 3.13 9.99 3.31
N ASP A 189 3.10 8.71 2.96
CA ASP A 189 2.85 7.66 3.94
C ASP A 189 3.89 7.70 5.06
N ILE A 190 3.41 7.69 6.29
CA ILE A 190 4.26 7.70 7.48
C ILE A 190 4.74 6.27 7.74
N VAL A 191 6.04 6.12 7.94
CA VAL A 191 6.68 4.82 8.19
C VAL A 191 7.44 4.88 9.52
N ASN A 192 7.11 3.97 10.43
CA ASN A 192 7.78 3.89 11.74
C ASN A 192 9.13 3.16 11.61
N GLN A 193 10.21 3.93 11.47
CA GLN A 193 11.56 3.41 11.23
C GLN A 193 12.09 2.56 12.39
N ASP A 194 11.86 2.97 13.64
CA ASP A 194 12.34 2.25 14.82
C ASP A 194 11.65 0.90 14.94
N LEU A 195 10.36 0.86 14.67
CA LEU A 195 9.59 -0.39 14.64
C LEU A 195 10.13 -1.34 13.55
N ILE A 196 10.36 -0.83 12.33
CA ILE A 196 10.88 -1.64 11.22
C ILE A 196 12.25 -2.21 11.58
N ARG A 197 13.17 -1.40 12.08
CA ARG A 197 14.51 -1.86 12.49
C ARG A 197 14.44 -2.90 13.61
N LYS A 198 13.55 -2.70 14.58
CA LYS A 198 13.34 -3.67 15.66
C LYS A 198 12.80 -5.00 15.12
N LEU A 199 11.74 -4.96 14.29
CA LEU A 199 11.13 -6.15 13.72
C LEU A 199 12.07 -6.88 12.74
N ALA A 200 12.97 -6.18 12.07
CA ALA A 200 13.96 -6.76 11.17
C ALA A 200 15.00 -7.66 11.89
N MET A 201 15.11 -7.55 13.21
CA MET A 201 16.02 -8.37 14.03
C MET A 201 15.40 -9.72 14.44
N GLU A 202 14.14 -9.96 14.12
CA GLU A 202 13.50 -11.23 14.46
C GLU A 202 14.07 -12.40 13.63
N PRO A 203 14.22 -13.60 14.21
CA PRO A 203 14.77 -14.74 13.49
C PRO A 203 13.82 -15.26 12.42
N ILE A 204 14.38 -15.73 11.30
CA ILE A 204 13.68 -16.44 10.24
C ILE A 204 14.33 -17.80 10.00
N ASN A 205 13.53 -18.80 9.56
CA ASN A 205 13.99 -20.18 9.38
C ASN A 205 13.72 -20.73 7.97
N ASP A 206 13.06 -19.97 7.12
CA ASP A 206 12.57 -20.40 5.79
C ASP A 206 13.18 -19.59 4.64
N MET A 207 14.28 -18.89 4.91
CA MET A 207 15.15 -18.23 3.95
C MET A 207 16.59 -18.64 4.20
N SER A 208 17.28 -19.16 3.19
CA SER A 208 18.70 -19.48 3.29
C SER A 208 19.52 -18.20 3.12
N CYS A 209 20.29 -17.85 4.15
CA CYS A 209 21.15 -16.66 4.17
C CYS A 209 22.65 -17.01 4.09
N ASN A 210 22.99 -18.31 4.06
CA ASN A 210 24.37 -18.80 4.17
C ASN A 210 24.90 -19.51 2.90
N ASP A 211 24.16 -19.47 1.79
CA ASP A 211 24.59 -20.06 0.54
C ASP A 211 25.42 -19.05 -0.27
N ASP A 212 26.33 -19.54 -1.13
CA ASP A 212 27.07 -18.71 -2.11
C ASP A 212 26.15 -18.14 -3.21
N ALA A 213 24.85 -18.23 -3.02
CA ALA A 213 23.85 -17.75 -3.95
C ALA A 213 23.41 -16.32 -3.60
N LEU A 214 23.31 -15.45 -4.60
CA LEU A 214 22.74 -14.11 -4.46
C LEU A 214 21.30 -14.20 -3.96
N SER A 215 21.03 -13.63 -2.78
CA SER A 215 19.68 -13.59 -2.20
C SER A 215 18.94 -12.30 -2.62
N ILE A 216 17.88 -12.48 -3.38
CA ILE A 216 17.00 -11.40 -3.85
C ILE A 216 15.67 -11.49 -3.11
N VAL A 217 15.10 -10.37 -2.72
CA VAL A 217 13.76 -10.34 -2.10
C VAL A 217 12.84 -9.35 -2.80
N THR A 218 11.58 -9.74 -2.97
CA THR A 218 10.46 -8.87 -3.35
C THR A 218 9.34 -9.06 -2.35
N VAL A 219 8.82 -7.95 -1.81
CA VAL A 219 7.77 -7.96 -0.80
C VAL A 219 6.54 -7.24 -1.32
N GLY A 220 5.37 -7.86 -1.22
CA GLY A 220 4.11 -7.23 -1.55
C GLY A 220 3.03 -8.22 -1.96
N ARG A 221 1.79 -7.72 -2.05
CA ARG A 221 0.65 -8.53 -2.48
C ARG A 221 0.87 -9.06 -3.91
N LEU A 222 0.61 -10.35 -4.14
CA LEU A 222 0.67 -10.96 -5.47
C LEU A 222 -0.51 -10.46 -6.33
N ALA A 223 -0.37 -9.25 -6.85
CA ALA A 223 -1.37 -8.53 -7.65
C ALA A 223 -0.76 -8.06 -8.97
N THR A 224 -1.60 -7.78 -9.95
CA THR A 224 -1.18 -7.33 -11.28
C THR A 224 -0.28 -6.09 -11.21
N ALA A 225 -0.60 -5.13 -10.33
CA ALA A 225 0.18 -3.91 -10.12
C ALA A 225 1.64 -4.17 -9.73
N LYS A 226 1.89 -5.24 -8.94
CA LYS A 226 3.25 -5.60 -8.48
C LYS A 226 4.06 -6.37 -9.52
N ASN A 227 3.41 -6.87 -10.58
CA ASN A 227 4.02 -7.46 -11.76
C ASN A 227 5.09 -8.54 -11.48
N TYR A 228 4.78 -9.48 -10.59
CA TYR A 228 5.67 -10.60 -10.27
C TYR A 228 6.02 -11.49 -11.47
N LEU A 229 5.19 -11.47 -12.53
CA LEU A 229 5.54 -12.16 -13.78
C LEU A 229 6.80 -11.59 -14.42
N LEU A 230 6.98 -10.27 -14.38
CA LEU A 230 8.23 -9.64 -14.81
C LEU A 230 9.42 -10.10 -13.96
N ALA A 231 9.24 -10.27 -12.64
CA ALA A 231 10.29 -10.81 -11.78
C ALA A 231 10.67 -12.25 -12.17
N VAL A 232 9.70 -13.11 -12.48
CA VAL A 232 9.95 -14.49 -12.94
C VAL A 232 10.64 -14.48 -14.32
N ASP A 233 10.19 -13.63 -15.24
CA ASP A 233 10.83 -13.46 -16.56
C ASP A 233 12.29 -12.96 -16.40
N THR A 234 12.55 -12.06 -15.46
CA THR A 234 13.90 -11.58 -15.09
C THR A 234 14.74 -12.70 -14.48
N ALA A 235 14.16 -13.53 -13.60
CA ALA A 235 14.85 -14.67 -13.02
C ALA A 235 15.33 -15.66 -14.08
N ARG A 236 14.55 -15.88 -15.14
CA ARG A 236 14.99 -16.66 -16.30
C ARG A 236 16.22 -16.04 -16.96
N VAL A 237 16.23 -14.71 -17.18
CA VAL A 237 17.39 -14.02 -17.78
C VAL A 237 18.63 -14.16 -16.90
N LEU A 238 18.51 -14.03 -15.57
CA LEU A 238 19.62 -14.21 -14.63
C LEU A 238 20.17 -15.65 -14.70
N ARG A 239 19.30 -16.67 -14.69
CA ARG A 239 19.72 -18.07 -14.86
C ARG A 239 20.44 -18.29 -16.19
N ASP A 240 19.90 -17.79 -17.29
CA ASP A 240 20.48 -17.96 -18.63
C ASP A 240 21.85 -17.25 -18.77
N LYS A 241 22.10 -16.21 -17.93
CA LYS A 241 23.43 -15.57 -17.76
C LYS A 241 24.34 -16.34 -16.78
N GLY A 242 23.91 -17.47 -16.22
CA GLY A 242 24.71 -18.31 -15.31
C GLY A 242 24.84 -17.78 -13.88
N VAL A 243 23.96 -16.90 -13.45
CA VAL A 243 23.96 -16.35 -12.08
C VAL A 243 23.44 -17.40 -11.09
N ASN A 244 24.18 -17.63 -10.02
CA ASN A 244 23.69 -18.43 -8.88
C ASN A 244 22.89 -17.54 -7.93
N PHE A 245 21.55 -17.71 -7.83
CA PHE A 245 20.69 -16.86 -7.02
C PHE A 245 19.49 -17.64 -6.45
N LYS A 246 18.91 -17.06 -5.40
CA LYS A 246 17.57 -17.36 -4.88
C LYS A 246 16.76 -16.08 -4.78
N TRP A 247 15.57 -16.07 -5.37
CA TRP A 247 14.66 -14.93 -5.33
C TRP A 247 13.42 -15.28 -4.51
N TYR A 248 13.30 -14.64 -3.37
CA TYR A 248 12.22 -14.87 -2.41
C TYR A 248 11.08 -13.89 -2.63
N PHE A 249 9.87 -14.41 -2.87
CA PHE A 249 8.65 -13.62 -2.98
C PHE A 249 7.87 -13.72 -1.67
N VAL A 250 7.76 -12.60 -0.94
CA VAL A 250 7.05 -12.50 0.34
C VAL A 250 5.71 -11.82 0.10
N GLY A 251 4.63 -12.58 0.16
CA GLY A 251 3.27 -12.09 -0.03
C GLY A 251 2.31 -13.14 -0.57
N GLU A 252 1.04 -12.78 -0.61
CA GLU A 252 -0.04 -13.59 -1.17
C GLU A 252 -0.93 -12.74 -2.07
N GLY A 253 -1.75 -13.38 -2.92
CA GLY A 253 -2.71 -12.68 -3.74
C GLY A 253 -3.17 -13.41 -4.99
N GLY A 254 -4.06 -12.77 -5.72
CA GLY A 254 -4.80 -13.38 -6.82
C GLY A 254 -3.99 -13.82 -8.04
N THR A 255 -2.73 -13.35 -8.18
CA THR A 255 -1.86 -13.75 -9.29
C THR A 255 -0.96 -14.95 -8.97
N ARG A 256 -1.04 -15.53 -7.75
CA ARG A 256 -0.19 -16.64 -7.32
C ARG A 256 -0.13 -17.78 -8.33
N SER A 257 -1.28 -18.31 -8.74
CA SER A 257 -1.34 -19.44 -9.69
C SER A 257 -0.65 -19.14 -11.03
N ALA A 258 -0.75 -17.90 -11.51
CA ALA A 258 -0.09 -17.50 -12.74
C ALA A 258 1.45 -17.44 -12.56
N ILE A 259 1.90 -16.99 -11.39
CA ILE A 259 3.33 -16.94 -11.01
C ILE A 259 3.89 -18.36 -10.91
N GLU A 260 3.23 -19.26 -10.16
CA GLU A 260 3.62 -20.66 -10.01
C GLU A 260 3.72 -21.37 -11.35
N LYS A 261 2.72 -21.15 -12.21
CA LYS A 261 2.73 -21.68 -13.59
C LYS A 261 3.94 -21.20 -14.38
N ARG A 262 4.27 -19.89 -14.32
CA ARG A 262 5.40 -19.31 -15.04
C ARG A 262 6.75 -19.82 -14.50
N ILE A 263 6.88 -19.99 -13.17
CA ILE A 263 8.05 -20.60 -12.53
C ILE A 263 8.28 -22.02 -13.04
N ALA A 264 7.22 -22.84 -13.11
CA ALA A 264 7.29 -24.20 -13.63
C ALA A 264 7.60 -24.25 -15.13
N GLU A 265 7.00 -23.35 -15.96
CA GLU A 265 7.28 -23.26 -17.39
C GLU A 265 8.76 -22.96 -17.68
N TYR A 266 9.43 -22.22 -16.79
CA TYR A 266 10.85 -21.85 -16.95
C TYR A 266 11.81 -22.75 -16.16
N ASP A 267 11.31 -23.76 -15.45
CA ASP A 267 12.13 -24.63 -14.59
C ASP A 267 12.96 -23.83 -13.55
N LEU A 268 12.26 -22.93 -12.84
CA LEU A 268 12.86 -22.02 -11.85
C LEU A 268 12.47 -22.33 -10.40
N VAL A 269 11.95 -23.55 -10.13
CA VAL A 269 11.42 -23.94 -8.78
C VAL A 269 12.48 -23.88 -7.69
N GLU A 270 13.75 -24.09 -8.03
CA GLU A 270 14.88 -24.03 -7.09
C GLU A 270 15.38 -22.57 -6.87
N GLN A 271 15.12 -21.68 -7.81
CA GLN A 271 15.62 -20.29 -7.78
C GLN A 271 14.55 -19.30 -7.27
N VAL A 272 13.27 -19.50 -7.61
CA VAL A 272 12.19 -18.57 -7.25
C VAL A 272 11.28 -19.23 -6.21
N ILE A 273 11.26 -18.67 -5.00
CA ILE A 273 10.64 -19.27 -3.82
C ILE A 273 9.51 -18.35 -3.34
N LEU A 274 8.26 -18.85 -3.39
CA LEU A 274 7.10 -18.16 -2.84
C LEU A 274 6.97 -18.49 -1.34
N LEU A 275 7.32 -17.56 -0.47
CA LEU A 275 7.27 -17.73 0.98
C LEU A 275 5.86 -17.57 1.58
N GLY A 276 4.89 -17.14 0.76
CA GLY A 276 3.56 -16.81 1.25
C GLY A 276 3.52 -15.48 2.00
N MET A 277 2.37 -15.18 2.60
CA MET A 277 2.21 -14.00 3.43
C MET A 277 3.01 -14.14 4.74
N LYS A 278 3.71 -13.08 5.12
CA LYS A 278 4.41 -12.96 6.40
C LYS A 278 3.89 -11.74 7.14
N GLU A 279 3.51 -11.92 8.39
CA GLU A 279 3.12 -10.80 9.27
C GLU A 279 4.27 -9.80 9.43
N ASN A 280 5.49 -10.32 9.59
CA ASN A 280 6.71 -9.53 9.63
C ASN A 280 7.62 -9.85 8.44
N PRO A 281 7.60 -9.02 7.37
CA PRO A 281 8.45 -9.22 6.19
C PRO A 281 9.87 -8.65 6.36
N TYR A 282 10.12 -7.83 7.38
CA TYR A 282 11.36 -7.08 7.52
C TYR A 282 12.62 -7.94 7.73
N PRO A 283 12.58 -9.08 8.47
CA PRO A 283 13.75 -9.96 8.55
C PRO A 283 14.15 -10.53 7.19
N TYR A 284 13.19 -10.82 6.31
CA TYR A 284 13.48 -11.29 4.94
C TYR A 284 14.16 -10.20 4.11
N MET A 285 13.67 -8.95 4.24
CA MET A 285 14.29 -7.80 3.58
C MET A 285 15.70 -7.54 4.13
N ALA A 286 15.87 -7.59 5.45
CA ALA A 286 17.15 -7.33 6.11
C ALA A 286 18.23 -8.36 5.76
N ASN A 287 17.86 -9.63 5.61
CA ASN A 287 18.80 -10.72 5.31
C ASN A 287 19.07 -10.91 3.80
N ALA A 288 18.30 -10.33 2.90
CA ALA A 288 18.58 -10.38 1.48
C ALA A 288 19.75 -9.47 1.09
N ASP A 289 20.47 -9.81 0.01
CA ASP A 289 21.54 -8.98 -0.55
C ASP A 289 20.98 -7.78 -1.29
N ILE A 290 19.84 -7.94 -1.96
CA ILE A 290 19.20 -6.91 -2.76
C ILE A 290 17.68 -6.99 -2.65
N TYR A 291 17.04 -5.83 -2.56
CA TYR A 291 15.59 -5.68 -2.70
C TYR A 291 15.24 -5.29 -4.13
N VAL A 292 14.34 -6.04 -4.76
CA VAL A 292 13.89 -5.76 -6.14
C VAL A 292 12.38 -5.53 -6.16
N GLN A 293 11.94 -4.46 -6.82
CA GLN A 293 10.53 -4.17 -7.05
C GLN A 293 10.23 -4.05 -8.54
N THR A 294 9.30 -4.90 -9.01
CA THR A 294 8.93 -4.99 -10.43
C THR A 294 7.56 -4.36 -10.73
N SER A 295 7.07 -3.48 -9.87
CA SER A 295 5.74 -2.88 -9.98
C SER A 295 5.52 -2.14 -11.30
N SER A 296 4.29 -2.21 -11.82
CA SER A 296 3.86 -1.41 -12.96
C SER A 296 3.35 -0.04 -12.52
N PHE A 297 2.74 0.04 -11.35
CA PHE A 297 2.29 1.30 -10.72
C PHE A 297 2.15 1.15 -9.20
N GLU A 298 2.28 2.25 -8.49
CA GLU A 298 2.16 2.36 -7.02
C GLU A 298 1.47 3.68 -6.63
N GLY A 299 1.01 3.76 -5.38
CA GLY A 299 0.60 5.02 -4.77
C GLY A 299 1.78 5.78 -4.17
N PHE A 300 2.57 5.09 -3.34
CA PHE A 300 3.79 5.61 -2.72
C PHE A 300 4.98 4.65 -2.88
N GLY A 301 4.73 3.33 -2.81
CA GLY A 301 5.81 2.33 -2.80
C GLY A 301 6.39 2.13 -1.41
N LEU A 302 5.54 1.91 -0.41
CA LEU A 302 5.94 1.71 0.99
C LEU A 302 7.06 0.70 1.16
N THR A 303 7.07 -0.38 0.38
CA THR A 303 8.11 -1.42 0.46
C THR A 303 9.48 -0.93 -0.02
N ILE A 304 9.54 0.09 -0.90
CA ILE A 304 10.79 0.79 -1.23
C ILE A 304 11.26 1.61 -0.01
N ALA A 305 10.35 2.37 0.62
CA ALA A 305 10.67 3.13 1.82
C ALA A 305 11.16 2.21 2.96
N GLU A 306 10.53 1.04 3.13
CA GLU A 306 10.95 0.01 4.09
C GLU A 306 12.36 -0.54 3.77
N ALA A 307 12.66 -0.82 2.49
CA ALA A 307 13.99 -1.26 2.05
C ALA A 307 15.05 -0.19 2.26
N LYS A 308 14.72 1.10 2.04
CA LYS A 308 15.60 2.25 2.34
C LYS A 308 15.92 2.33 3.83
N ILE A 309 14.93 2.17 4.72
CA ILE A 309 15.12 2.17 6.18
C ILE A 309 16.05 1.04 6.63
N LEU A 310 15.99 -0.09 5.95
CA LEU A 310 16.86 -1.25 6.18
C LEU A 310 18.21 -1.15 5.44
N HIS A 311 18.47 -0.03 4.76
CA HIS A 311 19.68 0.26 3.99
C HIS A 311 20.00 -0.82 2.95
N LYS A 312 18.98 -1.42 2.35
CA LYS A 312 19.18 -2.45 1.32
C LYS A 312 19.54 -1.83 -0.02
N PRO A 313 20.45 -2.41 -0.80
CA PRO A 313 20.55 -2.11 -2.22
C PRO A 313 19.19 -2.32 -2.89
N ILE A 314 18.75 -1.36 -3.70
CA ILE A 314 17.42 -1.36 -4.33
C ILE A 314 17.54 -1.32 -5.83
N VAL A 315 16.81 -2.23 -6.52
CA VAL A 315 16.48 -2.09 -7.95
C VAL A 315 14.96 -2.02 -8.10
N SER A 316 14.47 -1.04 -8.80
CA SER A 316 13.04 -0.87 -9.05
C SER A 316 12.77 -0.57 -10.51
N THR A 317 11.60 -0.97 -10.99
CA THR A 317 11.09 -0.54 -12.30
C THR A 317 10.74 0.94 -12.32
N ASN A 318 10.69 1.53 -13.52
CA ASN A 318 10.46 2.95 -13.80
C ASN A 318 8.98 3.36 -13.79
N PHE A 319 8.19 2.93 -12.78
CA PHE A 319 6.83 3.44 -12.63
C PHE A 319 6.84 4.91 -12.14
N ASP A 320 5.79 5.67 -12.44
CA ASP A 320 5.76 7.15 -12.31
C ASP A 320 6.27 7.67 -10.95
N ILE A 321 5.87 7.01 -9.85
CA ILE A 321 6.14 7.46 -8.48
C ILE A 321 7.52 7.04 -7.96
N VAL A 322 8.24 6.15 -8.64
CA VAL A 322 9.56 5.67 -8.19
C VAL A 322 10.55 6.83 -8.02
N TYR A 323 10.43 7.85 -8.85
CA TYR A 323 11.31 9.02 -8.84
C TYR A 323 11.15 9.93 -7.61
N ASP A 324 10.04 9.81 -6.88
CA ASP A 324 9.84 10.47 -5.58
C ASP A 324 10.73 9.83 -4.48
N GLN A 325 11.13 8.57 -4.67
CA GLN A 325 11.88 7.82 -3.66
C GLN A 325 13.30 7.45 -4.08
N ILE A 326 13.54 7.20 -5.38
CA ILE A 326 14.82 6.75 -5.90
C ILE A 326 15.38 7.78 -6.87
N VAL A 327 16.60 8.21 -6.58
CA VAL A 327 17.46 8.92 -7.52
C VAL A 327 18.45 7.91 -8.09
N ASP A 328 18.31 7.60 -9.38
CA ASP A 328 19.08 6.55 -10.05
C ASP A 328 20.60 6.71 -9.86
N GLY A 329 21.27 5.63 -9.50
CA GLY A 329 22.70 5.60 -9.17
C GLY A 329 23.11 6.25 -7.85
N LYS A 330 22.17 6.86 -7.10
CA LYS A 330 22.44 7.54 -5.83
C LYS A 330 21.98 6.72 -4.62
N ASN A 331 20.69 6.36 -4.54
CA ASN A 331 20.11 5.61 -3.41
C ASN A 331 19.36 4.34 -3.87
N GLY A 332 19.50 3.97 -5.14
CA GLY A 332 18.97 2.78 -5.78
C GLY A 332 19.20 2.85 -7.27
N LEU A 333 18.79 1.82 -8.00
CA LEU A 333 18.82 1.79 -9.48
C LEU A 333 17.39 1.66 -10.01
N ILE A 334 17.14 2.35 -11.14
CA ILE A 334 15.87 2.31 -11.85
C ILE A 334 16.06 1.54 -13.17
N ALA A 335 15.22 0.55 -13.41
CA ALA A 335 15.21 -0.29 -14.61
C ALA A 335 13.98 0.00 -15.45
N GLU A 336 14.09 -0.15 -16.78
CA GLU A 336 12.92 -0.25 -17.65
C GLU A 336 12.10 -1.50 -17.30
N MET A 337 10.78 -1.49 -17.58
CA MET A 337 9.87 -2.61 -17.30
C MET A 337 10.07 -3.78 -18.27
N THR A 338 11.33 -4.22 -18.43
CA THR A 338 11.70 -5.36 -19.25
C THR A 338 12.60 -6.32 -18.46
N PRO A 339 12.51 -7.65 -18.70
CA PRO A 339 13.30 -8.64 -17.98
C PRO A 339 14.81 -8.38 -18.07
N ASP A 340 15.29 -8.02 -19.27
CA ASP A 340 16.71 -7.77 -19.52
C ASP A 340 17.20 -6.54 -18.75
N SER A 341 16.43 -5.42 -18.77
CA SER A 341 16.83 -4.20 -18.06
C SER A 341 16.85 -4.43 -16.54
N VAL A 342 15.87 -5.14 -15.98
CA VAL A 342 15.85 -5.46 -14.53
C VAL A 342 17.04 -6.36 -14.19
N ALA A 343 17.32 -7.40 -15.00
CA ALA A 343 18.47 -8.28 -14.79
C ALA A 343 19.81 -7.52 -14.86
N ASP A 344 19.98 -6.64 -15.85
CA ASP A 344 21.20 -5.86 -16.00
C ASP A 344 21.43 -4.92 -14.82
N ARG A 345 20.38 -4.25 -14.32
CA ARG A 345 20.47 -3.40 -13.12
C ARG A 345 20.75 -4.20 -11.83
N ILE A 346 20.21 -5.42 -11.71
CA ILE A 346 20.56 -6.32 -10.60
C ILE A 346 22.06 -6.66 -10.67
N LEU A 347 22.56 -7.06 -11.84
CA LEU A 347 23.96 -7.42 -12.03
C LEU A 347 24.91 -6.22 -11.84
N GLU A 348 24.52 -5.03 -12.28
CA GLU A 348 25.26 -3.79 -12.03
C GLU A 348 25.41 -3.54 -10.52
N MET A 349 24.29 -3.62 -9.74
CA MET A 349 24.31 -3.43 -8.30
C MET A 349 25.15 -4.48 -7.57
N VAL A 350 25.15 -5.71 -8.04
CA VAL A 350 25.87 -6.83 -7.40
C VAL A 350 27.35 -6.83 -7.74
N ASN A 351 27.72 -6.57 -9.00
CA ASN A 351 29.10 -6.69 -9.48
C ASN A 351 29.93 -5.40 -9.26
N ASP A 352 29.29 -4.23 -9.17
CA ASP A 352 29.96 -2.96 -8.87
C ASP A 352 29.88 -2.66 -7.37
N GLU A 353 30.97 -3.05 -6.65
CA GLU A 353 31.09 -2.85 -5.21
C GLU A 353 31.11 -1.35 -4.83
N ASP A 354 31.75 -0.51 -5.63
CA ASP A 354 31.83 0.93 -5.38
C ASP A 354 30.44 1.59 -5.50
N LEU A 355 29.67 1.20 -6.53
CA LEU A 355 28.28 1.62 -6.70
C LEU A 355 27.43 1.17 -5.49
N ARG A 356 27.50 -0.12 -5.14
CA ARG A 356 26.73 -0.68 -4.04
C ARG A 356 27.05 0.02 -2.71
N ASN A 357 28.33 0.21 -2.39
CA ASN A 357 28.77 0.90 -1.18
C ASN A 357 28.32 2.37 -1.17
N ARG A 358 28.37 3.05 -2.31
CA ARG A 358 27.87 4.42 -2.45
C ARG A 358 26.36 4.50 -2.20
N VAL A 359 25.57 3.60 -2.80
CA VAL A 359 24.11 3.53 -2.62
C VAL A 359 23.76 3.31 -1.15
N VAL A 360 24.32 2.28 -0.53
CA VAL A 360 24.11 1.97 0.91
C VAL A 360 24.54 3.14 1.80
N GLY A 361 25.73 3.72 1.55
CA GLY A 361 26.22 4.88 2.29
C GLY A 361 25.34 6.12 2.18
N ASN A 362 24.66 6.33 1.05
CA ASN A 362 23.69 7.39 0.89
C ASN A 362 22.39 7.10 1.64
N LEU A 363 21.90 5.85 1.60
CA LEU A 363 20.72 5.44 2.36
C LEU A 363 20.92 5.61 3.87
N MET A 364 22.11 5.30 4.39
CA MET A 364 22.46 5.52 5.82
C MET A 364 22.47 7.01 6.20
N LYS A 365 22.70 7.92 5.24
CA LYS A 365 22.72 9.37 5.46
C LYS A 365 21.35 10.03 5.26
N GLU A 366 20.39 9.32 4.64
CA GLU A 366 19.04 9.83 4.49
C GLU A 366 18.38 9.97 5.87
N ASN A 367 18.14 11.21 6.28
CA ASN A 367 17.61 11.54 7.60
C ASN A 367 16.11 11.28 7.71
N ASN A 368 15.66 10.98 8.93
CA ASN A 368 14.27 10.81 9.37
C ASN A 368 13.40 12.10 9.28
N SER A 369 13.90 13.16 8.65
CA SER A 369 13.20 14.46 8.56
C SER A 369 11.83 14.36 7.88
N THR A 370 11.67 13.40 6.97
CA THR A 370 10.41 13.21 6.24
C THR A 370 9.24 12.85 7.17
N MET A 371 9.46 11.96 8.17
CA MET A 371 8.39 11.57 9.09
C MET A 371 7.89 12.77 9.91
N THR A 372 8.78 13.58 10.46
CA THR A 372 8.42 14.75 11.27
C THR A 372 7.64 15.78 10.46
N SER A 373 8.08 16.06 9.22
CA SER A 373 7.39 16.99 8.33
C SER A 373 5.99 16.52 7.94
N GLU A 374 5.81 15.20 7.70
CA GLU A 374 4.50 14.66 7.32
C GLU A 374 3.51 14.66 8.50
N ILE A 375 3.99 14.42 9.73
CA ILE A 375 3.17 14.58 10.95
C ILE A 375 2.75 16.05 11.13
N GLU A 376 3.66 16.99 10.90
CA GLU A 376 3.33 18.42 10.97
C GLU A 376 2.28 18.81 9.92
N ARG A 377 2.42 18.34 8.67
CA ARG A 377 1.42 18.55 7.60
C ARG A 377 0.07 17.94 7.97
N PHE A 378 0.07 16.73 8.52
CA PHE A 378 -1.15 16.08 9.00
C PHE A 378 -1.82 16.92 10.11
N ASN A 379 -1.06 17.38 11.11
CA ASN A 379 -1.60 18.21 12.17
C ASN A 379 -2.15 19.55 11.66
N GLN A 380 -1.47 20.19 10.69
CA GLN A 380 -1.97 21.40 10.03
C GLN A 380 -3.27 21.14 9.28
N LEU A 381 -3.38 20.00 8.57
CA LEU A 381 -4.58 19.59 7.86
C LEU A 381 -5.78 19.41 8.80
N LEU A 382 -5.55 18.89 10.02
CA LEU A 382 -6.63 18.78 11.02
C LEU A 382 -7.11 20.14 11.53
N LEU A 383 -6.25 21.17 11.53
CA LEU A 383 -6.54 22.51 12.06
C LEU A 383 -7.10 23.46 11.00
N SER A 384 -6.73 23.31 9.70
CA SER A 384 -7.25 24.11 8.59
C SER A 384 -8.73 23.89 8.36
#